data_7f65c03a30c9ad5c20ff9ec1ff867789
#
_entry.id   7f65c03a30c9ad5c20ff9ec1ff867789
#
_cell.length_a   1.000
_cell.length_b   1.000
_cell.length_c   1.000
_cell.angle_alpha   90.00
_cell.angle_beta   90.00
_cell.angle_gamma   90.00
#
_symmetry.space_group_name_H-M   'P 1'
#
loop_
_entity.id
_entity.type
_entity.pdbx_description
1 polymer ?
#
loop_
_entity_poly.entity_id
_entity_poly.type
_entity_poly.pdbx_seq_one_letter_code
_entity_poly.pdbx_strand_id
1 'polypeptide(L)'
;MRSLLIVDDEKNIRLGLKAIIERGLPGSYRVQFAAEGEEALALIREGGIELVITDIRMPGMDGLALIREVQSLALEQKPVMMILSGHDDFQYAKEAMLYDVKEYLLKPIVRDELFASLARVEQELARRAALTERLEEVHHYRDELLASQLNYIFLHPDIAEAEIAERCEKAGWGAVVGTGATAAGAEGGYYVALLKLAGGVAGGSRAAQLEALMAGELGEGIRFYFKVKDERFVLLCEWPEPLERLVAFMQKHKMAGQIGVSGRMSGAGRVKEAYGQAREALGYGFLQTCGEPLLLHYDRARGQLGEGGQVPVEEIRKLANMLGTDRDKEMKVILTELLDAKKLAAFDMAYIEEISKQLNELVFDGVFNRYGEESVEILRIYRKVGSIANFETIHDYFHGVEDLLLRLSDYVRGLRSVHAEHKEMKKAVSYIQENYHRDLNMAMVSNHVSLNYSYFSQSFKEFTGESFVTYLKKVRIEKAKALLLEEADCRIYEVSERVGFENAKQFNRVFREMEGISAMEYRTKAAVQRA
;
A
#
# COMPACT_ATOMS: atom_id res chain seq x y z
N MET A 1 32.41 -19.59 -23.06
CA MET A 1 33.87 -19.84 -23.00
C MET A 1 34.13 -20.59 -21.72
N ARG A 2 34.50 -21.88 -21.80
CA ARG A 2 34.71 -22.78 -20.66
C ARG A 2 36.03 -22.51 -19.96
N SER A 3 36.10 -22.69 -18.65
CA SER A 3 37.34 -22.56 -17.89
C SER A 3 38.07 -23.90 -17.81
N LEU A 4 39.25 -23.96 -18.38
CA LEU A 4 40.09 -25.15 -18.46
C LEU A 4 41.38 -24.92 -17.66
N LEU A 5 41.67 -25.79 -16.70
CA LEU A 5 42.94 -25.83 -15.98
C LEU A 5 43.84 -26.97 -16.53
N ILE A 6 45.04 -26.65 -16.94
CA ILE A 6 46.05 -27.63 -17.35
C ILE A 6 47.14 -27.71 -16.26
N VAL A 7 47.28 -28.93 -15.73
CA VAL A 7 48.21 -29.23 -14.60
C VAL A 7 49.27 -30.21 -15.08
N ASP A 8 50.49 -29.78 -15.12
CA ASP A 8 51.65 -30.62 -15.56
C ASP A 8 52.92 -29.91 -15.09
N ASP A 9 53.91 -30.57 -14.57
CA ASP A 9 55.17 -29.95 -14.10
C ASP A 9 56.01 -29.42 -15.27
N GLU A 10 55.86 -30.02 -16.47
CA GLU A 10 56.56 -29.59 -17.67
C GLU A 10 55.90 -28.38 -18.34
N LYS A 11 56.51 -27.20 -18.30
CA LYS A 11 56.03 -25.99 -18.94
C LYS A 11 55.73 -26.16 -20.45
N ASN A 12 56.56 -26.94 -21.13
CA ASN A 12 56.42 -27.17 -22.58
C ASN A 12 55.16 -27.96 -22.92
N ILE A 13 54.77 -28.92 -22.08
CA ILE A 13 53.54 -29.69 -22.23
C ILE A 13 52.32 -28.78 -22.04
N ARG A 14 52.31 -27.96 -20.96
CA ARG A 14 51.23 -27.01 -20.73
C ARG A 14 51.01 -26.05 -21.90
N LEU A 15 52.10 -25.44 -22.40
CA LEU A 15 52.04 -24.54 -23.56
C LEU A 15 51.70 -25.23 -24.86
N GLY A 16 52.19 -26.46 -25.06
CA GLY A 16 51.86 -27.28 -26.22
C GLY A 16 50.37 -27.63 -26.29
N LEU A 17 49.81 -28.09 -25.14
CA LEU A 17 48.38 -28.38 -25.04
C LEU A 17 47.51 -27.16 -25.32
N LYS A 18 47.83 -26.01 -24.68
CA LYS A 18 47.15 -24.75 -24.95
C LYS A 18 47.18 -24.42 -26.44
N ALA A 19 48.34 -24.49 -27.09
CA ALA A 19 48.49 -24.16 -28.50
C ALA A 19 47.69 -25.10 -29.41
N ILE A 20 47.63 -26.41 -29.09
CA ILE A 20 46.79 -27.39 -29.84
C ILE A 20 45.31 -27.07 -29.66
N ILE A 21 44.88 -26.81 -28.41
CA ILE A 21 43.48 -26.51 -28.08
C ILE A 21 43.01 -25.20 -28.73
N GLU A 22 43.80 -24.14 -28.60
CA GLU A 22 43.46 -22.82 -29.17
C GLU A 22 43.41 -22.81 -30.71
N ARG A 23 44.26 -23.61 -31.35
CA ARG A 23 44.24 -23.76 -32.81
C ARG A 23 43.05 -24.58 -33.32
N GLY A 24 42.66 -25.62 -32.59
CA GLY A 24 41.59 -26.51 -32.99
C GLY A 24 40.21 -26.06 -32.59
N LEU A 25 40.09 -25.36 -31.45
CA LEU A 25 38.85 -24.89 -30.84
C LEU A 25 39.01 -23.42 -30.41
N PRO A 26 39.16 -22.50 -31.37
CA PRO A 26 39.44 -21.10 -31.06
C PRO A 26 38.27 -20.46 -30.27
N GLY A 27 38.60 -19.82 -29.13
CA GLY A 27 37.62 -19.13 -28.29
C GLY A 27 36.72 -20.02 -27.40
N SER A 28 36.90 -21.36 -27.45
CA SER A 28 36.09 -22.28 -26.64
C SER A 28 36.50 -22.34 -25.17
N TYR A 29 37.82 -22.21 -24.90
CA TYR A 29 38.37 -22.37 -23.56
C TYR A 29 39.16 -21.17 -23.11
N ARG A 30 38.98 -20.80 -21.82
CA ARG A 30 39.90 -19.93 -21.06
C ARG A 30 40.88 -20.84 -20.33
N VAL A 31 42.12 -20.89 -20.80
CA VAL A 31 43.14 -21.81 -20.27
C VAL A 31 43.89 -21.14 -19.11
N GLN A 32 43.94 -21.83 -17.98
CA GLN A 32 44.76 -21.53 -16.80
C GLN A 32 45.81 -22.67 -16.65
N PHE A 33 46.86 -22.41 -15.90
CA PHE A 33 47.94 -23.35 -15.67
C PHE A 33 48.21 -23.54 -14.20
N ALA A 34 48.61 -24.73 -13.81
CA ALA A 34 49.26 -25.05 -12.54
C ALA A 34 50.47 -25.96 -12.83
N ALA A 35 51.52 -25.79 -12.08
CA ALA A 35 52.75 -26.57 -12.21
C ALA A 35 52.76 -27.81 -11.31
N GLU A 36 51.89 -27.84 -10.28
CA GLU A 36 51.82 -28.94 -9.30
C GLU A 36 50.37 -29.06 -8.75
N GLY A 37 50.07 -30.18 -8.10
CA GLY A 37 48.73 -30.47 -7.62
C GLY A 37 48.19 -29.52 -6.56
N GLU A 38 49.06 -28.99 -5.68
CA GLU A 38 48.68 -28.04 -4.62
C GLU A 38 48.24 -26.68 -5.20
N GLU A 39 48.97 -26.18 -6.23
CA GLU A 39 48.57 -24.98 -6.96
C GLU A 39 47.23 -25.19 -7.68
N ALA A 40 47.03 -26.34 -8.33
CA ALA A 40 45.78 -26.69 -8.99
C ALA A 40 44.60 -26.76 -8.00
N LEU A 41 44.80 -27.38 -6.84
CA LEU A 41 43.81 -27.49 -5.80
C LEU A 41 43.39 -26.11 -5.25
N ALA A 42 44.35 -25.20 -5.11
CA ALA A 42 44.07 -23.81 -4.70
C ALA A 42 43.17 -23.09 -5.72
N LEU A 43 43.49 -23.17 -7.02
CA LEU A 43 42.68 -22.60 -8.10
C LEU A 43 41.27 -23.22 -8.19
N ILE A 44 41.14 -24.53 -7.98
CA ILE A 44 39.82 -25.21 -7.97
C ILE A 44 38.97 -24.76 -6.78
N ARG A 45 39.58 -24.52 -5.60
CA ARG A 45 38.87 -23.99 -4.41
C ARG A 45 38.37 -22.55 -4.58
N GLU A 46 39.08 -21.74 -5.37
CA GLU A 46 38.59 -20.39 -5.74
C GLU A 46 37.34 -20.44 -6.60
N GLY A 47 37.07 -21.57 -7.24
CA GLY A 47 35.87 -21.82 -8.04
C GLY A 47 36.00 -21.43 -9.52
N GLY A 48 34.99 -21.77 -10.31
CA GLY A 48 34.91 -21.37 -11.71
C GLY A 48 35.72 -22.23 -12.70
N ILE A 49 36.42 -23.30 -12.25
CA ILE A 49 37.09 -24.29 -13.14
C ILE A 49 36.06 -25.37 -13.51
N GLU A 50 35.82 -25.54 -14.81
CA GLU A 50 34.85 -26.53 -15.32
C GLU A 50 35.51 -27.83 -15.81
N LEU A 51 36.74 -27.74 -16.29
CA LEU A 51 37.53 -28.87 -16.80
C LEU A 51 38.96 -28.78 -16.31
N VAL A 52 39.50 -29.90 -15.86
CA VAL A 52 40.92 -30.07 -15.47
C VAL A 52 41.54 -31.15 -16.31
N ILE A 53 42.69 -30.86 -16.94
CA ILE A 53 43.59 -31.82 -17.55
C ILE A 53 44.83 -31.90 -16.70
N THR A 54 45.09 -33.03 -16.04
CA THR A 54 46.20 -33.20 -15.13
C THR A 54 47.13 -34.34 -15.54
N ASP A 55 48.44 -34.11 -15.42
CA ASP A 55 49.39 -35.23 -15.42
C ASP A 55 49.23 -36.08 -14.16
N ILE A 56 49.57 -37.35 -14.22
CA ILE A 56 49.59 -38.27 -13.08
C ILE A 56 50.84 -37.99 -12.24
N ARG A 57 52.01 -37.90 -12.86
CA ARG A 57 53.27 -37.83 -12.17
C ARG A 57 53.77 -36.38 -12.04
N MET A 58 53.61 -35.80 -10.87
CA MET A 58 54.05 -34.47 -10.58
C MET A 58 54.77 -34.45 -9.21
N PRO A 59 55.72 -33.54 -8.99
CA PRO A 59 56.34 -33.33 -7.67
C PRO A 59 55.30 -32.92 -6.64
N GLY A 60 55.46 -33.30 -5.36
CA GLY A 60 54.55 -32.97 -4.30
C GLY A 60 53.24 -33.74 -4.39
N MET A 61 52.15 -33.06 -4.72
CA MET A 61 50.84 -33.69 -4.91
C MET A 61 50.69 -34.22 -6.36
N ASP A 62 50.64 -35.53 -6.50
CA ASP A 62 50.42 -36.19 -7.81
C ASP A 62 48.96 -35.99 -8.33
N GLY A 63 48.73 -36.28 -9.60
CA GLY A 63 47.40 -36.09 -10.21
C GLY A 63 46.31 -36.93 -9.59
N LEU A 64 46.59 -38.13 -9.08
CA LEU A 64 45.58 -38.98 -8.42
C LEU A 64 45.25 -38.45 -7.03
N ALA A 65 46.24 -37.93 -6.29
CA ALA A 65 46.01 -37.22 -5.01
C ALA A 65 45.15 -35.96 -5.23
N LEU A 66 45.47 -35.16 -6.28
CA LEU A 66 44.66 -34.02 -6.66
C LEU A 66 43.17 -34.42 -6.92
N ILE A 67 42.92 -35.47 -7.70
CA ILE A 67 41.56 -35.94 -7.99
C ILE A 67 40.85 -36.39 -6.72
N ARG A 68 41.52 -37.12 -5.81
CA ARG A 68 40.95 -37.54 -4.53
C ARG A 68 40.53 -36.33 -3.67
N GLU A 69 41.43 -35.33 -3.56
CA GLU A 69 41.13 -34.11 -2.83
C GLU A 69 39.94 -33.34 -3.43
N VAL A 70 39.90 -33.14 -4.75
CA VAL A 70 38.78 -32.50 -5.46
C VAL A 70 37.48 -33.25 -5.24
N GLN A 71 37.49 -34.59 -5.24
CA GLN A 71 36.27 -35.39 -4.93
C GLN A 71 35.80 -35.23 -3.49
N SER A 72 36.67 -34.96 -2.53
CA SER A 72 36.34 -34.72 -1.14
C SER A 72 35.79 -33.30 -0.87
N LEU A 73 36.02 -32.36 -1.79
CA LEU A 73 35.53 -30.98 -1.61
C LEU A 73 34.00 -30.91 -1.74
N ALA A 74 33.38 -30.10 -0.88
CA ALA A 74 31.96 -29.75 -0.95
C ALA A 74 31.73 -28.59 -1.95
N LEU A 75 32.01 -28.83 -3.24
CA LEU A 75 31.75 -27.86 -4.30
C LEU A 75 30.37 -28.11 -4.89
N GLU A 76 29.62 -27.04 -5.19
CA GLU A 76 28.34 -27.14 -5.90
C GLU A 76 28.48 -27.82 -7.26
N GLN A 77 29.55 -27.47 -7.98
CA GLN A 77 29.90 -28.10 -9.26
C GLN A 77 31.38 -28.49 -9.22
N LYS A 78 31.64 -29.82 -9.26
CA LYS A 78 32.98 -30.33 -9.35
C LYS A 78 33.43 -30.29 -10.82
N PRO A 79 34.69 -29.90 -11.10
CA PRO A 79 35.22 -29.91 -12.48
C PRO A 79 35.25 -31.35 -13.04
N VAL A 80 35.10 -31.44 -14.34
CA VAL A 80 35.36 -32.70 -15.03
C VAL A 80 36.87 -32.93 -15.06
N MET A 81 37.30 -34.11 -14.63
CA MET A 81 38.72 -34.47 -14.56
C MET A 81 39.13 -35.32 -15.78
N MET A 82 40.24 -34.93 -16.41
CA MET A 82 40.88 -35.66 -17.51
C MET A 82 42.33 -35.89 -17.14
N ILE A 83 42.85 -37.05 -17.36
CA ILE A 83 44.20 -37.44 -17.02
C ILE A 83 45.10 -37.56 -18.28
N LEU A 84 46.33 -37.10 -18.12
CA LEU A 84 47.44 -37.37 -19.03
C LEU A 84 48.38 -38.41 -18.41
N SER A 85 48.80 -39.43 -19.16
CA SER A 85 49.64 -40.52 -18.64
C SER A 85 50.68 -41.01 -19.62
N GLY A 86 51.80 -41.52 -19.14
CA GLY A 86 52.77 -42.25 -19.94
C GLY A 86 52.39 -43.74 -20.18
N HIS A 87 53.11 -44.40 -21.06
CA HIS A 87 52.77 -45.76 -21.53
C HIS A 87 52.71 -46.86 -20.45
N ASP A 88 53.35 -46.68 -19.25
CA ASP A 88 53.49 -47.74 -18.24
C ASP A 88 52.49 -47.66 -17.08
N ASP A 89 51.48 -46.79 -17.17
CA ASP A 89 50.64 -46.42 -16.03
C ASP A 89 49.26 -47.08 -15.99
N PHE A 90 49.07 -48.28 -16.52
CA PHE A 90 47.77 -48.97 -16.54
C PHE A 90 47.14 -49.16 -15.16
N GLN A 91 47.94 -49.29 -14.10
CA GLN A 91 47.38 -49.37 -12.72
C GLN A 91 46.75 -48.06 -12.28
N TYR A 92 47.34 -46.91 -12.64
CA TYR A 92 46.79 -45.60 -12.35
C TYR A 92 45.47 -45.32 -13.12
N ALA A 93 45.35 -45.80 -14.32
CA ALA A 93 44.08 -45.73 -15.08
C ALA A 93 42.92 -46.43 -14.35
N LYS A 94 43.18 -47.61 -13.78
CA LYS A 94 42.21 -48.38 -13.01
C LYS A 94 41.82 -47.64 -11.71
N GLU A 95 42.78 -47.03 -11.03
CA GLU A 95 42.55 -46.23 -9.80
C GLU A 95 41.77 -44.93 -10.15
N ALA A 96 42.11 -44.24 -11.23
CA ALA A 96 41.43 -43.05 -11.70
C ALA A 96 39.92 -43.27 -12.02
N MET A 97 39.60 -44.45 -12.54
CA MET A 97 38.18 -44.82 -12.81
C MET A 97 37.32 -44.93 -11.53
N LEU A 98 37.91 -45.19 -10.35
CA LEU A 98 37.21 -45.20 -9.09
C LEU A 98 36.80 -43.78 -8.59
N TYR A 99 37.42 -42.75 -9.14
CA TYR A 99 37.22 -41.34 -8.77
C TYR A 99 36.49 -40.50 -9.83
N ASP A 100 35.69 -41.14 -10.69
CA ASP A 100 34.85 -40.49 -11.73
C ASP A 100 35.65 -39.66 -12.75
N VAL A 101 36.91 -40.08 -13.05
CA VAL A 101 37.66 -39.49 -14.16
C VAL A 101 36.98 -39.86 -15.48
N LYS A 102 36.67 -38.87 -16.29
CA LYS A 102 35.89 -39.06 -17.51
C LYS A 102 36.73 -39.45 -18.70
N GLU A 103 37.96 -38.97 -18.76
CA GLU A 103 38.84 -39.18 -19.92
C GLU A 103 40.28 -39.42 -19.48
N TYR A 104 40.94 -40.30 -20.26
CA TYR A 104 42.31 -40.70 -20.06
C TYR A 104 43.08 -40.60 -21.39
N LEU A 105 44.13 -39.79 -21.44
CA LEU A 105 44.95 -39.58 -22.64
C LEU A 105 46.38 -40.09 -22.44
N LEU A 106 46.90 -40.75 -23.45
CA LEU A 106 48.29 -41.24 -23.44
C LEU A 106 49.26 -40.19 -24.00
N LYS A 107 50.43 -40.05 -23.37
CA LYS A 107 51.54 -39.31 -23.92
C LYS A 107 52.34 -40.26 -24.86
N PRO A 108 52.79 -39.84 -26.08
CA PRO A 108 52.64 -38.48 -26.62
C PRO A 108 51.22 -38.20 -27.08
N ILE A 109 50.72 -36.98 -26.82
CA ILE A 109 49.34 -36.56 -27.05
C ILE A 109 49.06 -36.53 -28.55
N VAL A 110 48.15 -37.39 -28.98
CA VAL A 110 47.65 -37.40 -30.35
C VAL A 110 46.51 -36.38 -30.46
N ARG A 111 46.64 -35.49 -31.44
CA ARG A 111 45.68 -34.35 -31.60
C ARG A 111 44.22 -34.80 -31.76
N ASP A 112 43.98 -35.82 -32.56
CA ASP A 112 42.63 -36.31 -32.83
C ASP A 112 42.00 -36.97 -31.59
N GLU A 113 42.79 -37.66 -30.77
CA GLU A 113 42.35 -38.25 -29.50
C GLU A 113 42.00 -37.16 -28.49
N LEU A 114 42.84 -36.12 -28.37
CA LEU A 114 42.54 -34.98 -27.50
C LEU A 114 41.22 -34.32 -27.87
N PHE A 115 40.98 -34.04 -29.15
CA PHE A 115 39.72 -33.43 -29.58
C PHE A 115 38.52 -34.36 -29.42
N ALA A 116 38.66 -35.66 -29.65
CA ALA A 116 37.61 -36.62 -29.36
C ALA A 116 37.26 -36.68 -27.88
N SER A 117 38.24 -36.61 -26.99
CA SER A 117 38.05 -36.57 -25.53
C SER A 117 37.43 -35.26 -25.08
N LEU A 118 37.90 -34.13 -25.60
CA LEU A 118 37.28 -32.84 -25.31
C LEU A 118 35.81 -32.79 -25.78
N ALA A 119 35.50 -33.38 -26.94
CA ALA A 119 34.11 -33.44 -27.40
C ALA A 119 33.19 -34.25 -26.46
N ARG A 120 33.69 -35.38 -25.91
CA ARG A 120 32.96 -36.17 -24.90
C ARG A 120 32.77 -35.42 -23.60
N VAL A 121 33.78 -34.70 -23.14
CA VAL A 121 33.68 -33.82 -21.95
C VAL A 121 32.67 -32.71 -22.16
N GLU A 122 32.68 -32.06 -23.33
CA GLU A 122 31.67 -31.02 -23.65
C GLU A 122 30.24 -31.56 -23.64
N GLN A 123 30.02 -32.80 -24.16
CA GLN A 123 28.71 -33.44 -24.05
C GLN A 123 28.30 -33.71 -22.61
N GLU A 124 29.22 -34.12 -21.73
CA GLU A 124 28.94 -34.36 -20.32
C GLU A 124 28.64 -33.04 -19.59
N LEU A 125 29.41 -31.98 -19.85
CA LEU A 125 29.16 -30.66 -19.28
C LEU A 125 27.82 -30.05 -19.75
N ALA A 126 27.51 -30.22 -21.04
CA ALA A 126 26.22 -29.82 -21.60
C ALA A 126 25.04 -30.60 -20.96
N ARG A 127 25.22 -31.91 -20.76
CA ARG A 127 24.23 -32.75 -20.09
C ARG A 127 24.01 -32.33 -18.63
N ARG A 128 25.07 -32.03 -17.87
CA ARG A 128 24.97 -31.53 -16.51
C ARG A 128 24.23 -30.19 -16.46
N ALA A 129 24.60 -29.24 -17.33
CA ALA A 129 23.95 -27.94 -17.44
C ALA A 129 22.44 -28.07 -17.76
N ALA A 130 22.08 -28.92 -18.76
CA ALA A 130 20.67 -29.14 -19.08
C ALA A 130 19.87 -29.81 -17.95
N LEU A 131 20.52 -30.69 -17.16
CA LEU A 131 19.87 -31.29 -15.99
C LEU A 131 19.62 -30.25 -14.89
N THR A 132 20.60 -29.39 -14.62
CA THR A 132 20.48 -28.29 -13.65
C THR A 132 19.36 -27.32 -14.06
N GLU A 133 19.34 -26.90 -15.33
CA GLU A 133 18.28 -26.04 -15.89
C GLU A 133 16.88 -26.66 -15.74
N ARG A 134 16.74 -27.94 -16.05
CA ARG A 134 15.46 -28.65 -15.84
C ARG A 134 15.04 -28.73 -14.37
N LEU A 135 15.99 -28.94 -13.47
CA LEU A 135 15.69 -28.95 -12.04
C LEU A 135 15.24 -27.58 -11.56
N GLU A 136 15.87 -26.49 -12.02
CA GLU A 136 15.48 -25.12 -11.73
C GLU A 136 14.08 -24.81 -12.30
N GLU A 137 13.77 -25.24 -13.54
CA GLU A 137 12.43 -25.09 -14.11
C GLU A 137 11.36 -25.83 -13.30
N VAL A 138 11.64 -27.06 -12.86
CA VAL A 138 10.70 -27.84 -12.02
C VAL A 138 10.50 -27.17 -10.66
N HIS A 139 11.56 -26.65 -10.04
CA HIS A 139 11.46 -25.90 -8.78
C HIS A 139 10.64 -24.63 -8.96
N HIS A 140 10.90 -23.86 -10.02
CA HIS A 140 10.14 -22.64 -10.32
C HIS A 140 8.65 -22.93 -10.53
N TYR A 141 8.32 -23.93 -11.36
CA TYR A 141 6.92 -24.34 -11.59
C TYR A 141 6.21 -24.78 -10.30
N ARG A 142 6.89 -25.56 -9.45
CA ARG A 142 6.36 -25.97 -8.14
C ARG A 142 6.09 -24.77 -7.26
N ASP A 143 7.01 -23.80 -7.21
CA ASP A 143 6.91 -22.62 -6.37
C ASP A 143 5.77 -21.70 -6.85
N GLU A 144 5.59 -21.55 -8.16
CA GLU A 144 4.43 -20.84 -8.72
C GLU A 144 3.09 -21.54 -8.40
N LEU A 145 3.06 -22.87 -8.49
CA LEU A 145 1.87 -23.64 -8.14
C LEU A 145 1.52 -23.47 -6.66
N LEU A 146 2.49 -23.58 -5.76
CA LEU A 146 2.30 -23.40 -4.34
C LEU A 146 1.82 -21.97 -4.01
N ALA A 147 2.45 -20.93 -4.60
CA ALA A 147 2.02 -19.54 -4.46
C ALA A 147 0.56 -19.35 -4.91
N SER A 148 0.18 -19.96 -6.04
CA SER A 148 -1.19 -19.91 -6.56
C SER A 148 -2.20 -20.58 -5.60
N GLN A 149 -1.88 -21.77 -5.07
CA GLN A 149 -2.75 -22.44 -4.11
C GLN A 149 -2.86 -21.68 -2.78
N LEU A 150 -1.77 -21.13 -2.26
CA LEU A 150 -1.79 -20.31 -1.05
C LEU A 150 -2.60 -19.03 -1.24
N ASN A 151 -2.46 -18.34 -2.37
CA ASN A 151 -3.31 -17.20 -2.70
C ASN A 151 -4.80 -17.57 -2.72
N TYR A 152 -5.15 -18.72 -3.32
CA TYR A 152 -6.51 -19.22 -3.29
C TYR A 152 -7.00 -19.47 -1.87
N ILE A 153 -6.23 -20.18 -1.05
CA ILE A 153 -6.54 -20.51 0.35
C ILE A 153 -6.78 -19.24 1.19
N PHE A 154 -5.93 -18.22 1.02
CA PHE A 154 -6.03 -16.98 1.80
C PHE A 154 -7.21 -16.11 1.41
N LEU A 155 -7.70 -16.22 0.17
CA LEU A 155 -8.85 -15.47 -0.33
C LEU A 155 -10.21 -16.12 -0.01
N HIS A 156 -10.24 -17.43 0.30
CA HIS A 156 -11.50 -18.15 0.54
C HIS A 156 -11.76 -18.29 2.05
N PRO A 157 -12.76 -17.60 2.63
CA PRO A 157 -13.00 -17.58 4.06
C PRO A 157 -13.37 -18.96 4.64
N ASP A 158 -14.16 -19.76 3.91
CA ASP A 158 -14.80 -20.97 4.43
C ASP A 158 -14.13 -22.30 3.99
N ILE A 159 -12.86 -22.25 3.55
CA ILE A 159 -12.12 -23.45 3.14
C ILE A 159 -11.79 -24.34 4.37
N ALA A 160 -12.09 -25.62 4.29
CA ALA A 160 -11.83 -26.56 5.37
C ALA A 160 -10.33 -26.90 5.51
N GLU A 161 -9.87 -27.16 6.74
CA GLU A 161 -8.46 -27.47 7.03
C GLU A 161 -7.95 -28.69 6.25
N ALA A 162 -8.79 -29.72 6.09
CA ALA A 162 -8.46 -30.91 5.30
C ALA A 162 -8.24 -30.57 3.81
N GLU A 163 -9.05 -29.69 3.24
CA GLU A 163 -8.89 -29.23 1.86
C GLU A 163 -7.62 -28.38 1.70
N ILE A 164 -7.32 -27.53 2.70
CA ILE A 164 -6.07 -26.77 2.72
C ILE A 164 -4.86 -27.71 2.69
N ALA A 165 -4.86 -28.72 3.55
CA ALA A 165 -3.77 -29.70 3.61
C ALA A 165 -3.61 -30.43 2.27
N GLU A 166 -4.70 -30.94 1.67
CA GLU A 166 -4.67 -31.63 0.37
C GLU A 166 -4.12 -30.73 -0.75
N ARG A 167 -4.55 -29.46 -0.82
CA ARG A 167 -4.07 -28.50 -1.83
C ARG A 167 -2.58 -28.18 -1.68
N CYS A 168 -2.13 -27.97 -0.45
CA CYS A 168 -0.73 -27.70 -0.15
C CYS A 168 0.16 -28.91 -0.48
N GLU A 169 -0.26 -30.13 -0.13
CA GLU A 169 0.50 -31.35 -0.44
C GLU A 169 0.62 -31.56 -1.95
N LYS A 170 -0.47 -31.42 -2.71
CA LYS A 170 -0.44 -31.51 -4.17
C LYS A 170 0.46 -30.46 -4.84
N ALA A 171 0.63 -29.29 -4.19
CA ALA A 171 1.49 -28.20 -4.65
C ALA A 171 2.95 -28.32 -4.18
N GLY A 172 3.31 -29.39 -3.47
CA GLY A 172 4.69 -29.65 -3.04
C GLY A 172 5.09 -29.01 -1.71
N TRP A 173 4.13 -28.79 -0.81
CA TRP A 173 4.36 -28.21 0.53
C TRP A 173 5.48 -28.92 1.30
N GLY A 174 5.47 -30.25 1.33
CA GLY A 174 6.48 -31.04 2.05
C GLY A 174 7.91 -30.82 1.56
N ALA A 175 8.10 -30.46 0.28
CA ALA A 175 9.41 -30.13 -0.28
C ALA A 175 9.90 -28.75 0.14
N VAL A 176 8.99 -27.84 0.46
CA VAL A 176 9.28 -26.45 0.84
C VAL A 176 9.48 -26.30 2.37
N VAL A 177 8.54 -26.84 3.15
CA VAL A 177 8.54 -26.66 4.62
C VAL A 177 9.31 -27.81 5.32
N GLY A 178 9.62 -28.85 4.58
CA GLY A 178 10.25 -30.07 5.09
C GLY A 178 9.22 -31.03 5.70
N THR A 179 9.29 -32.28 5.30
CA THR A 179 8.53 -33.37 5.95
C THR A 179 9.22 -33.76 7.26
N GLY A 180 9.43 -32.83 8.14
CA GLY A 180 10.13 -32.83 9.44
C GLY A 180 10.25 -34.11 10.23
N ALA A 181 10.71 -35.18 9.60
CA ALA A 181 11.35 -36.28 10.30
C ALA A 181 12.84 -35.95 10.51
N THR A 182 13.12 -34.93 11.32
CA THR A 182 14.45 -34.85 11.91
C THR A 182 14.62 -36.08 12.84
N ALA A 183 15.82 -36.64 12.86
CA ALA A 183 16.19 -37.84 13.66
C ALA A 183 15.86 -37.77 15.15
N ALA A 184 15.19 -36.74 15.63
CA ALA A 184 14.80 -36.47 17.00
C ALA A 184 13.28 -36.46 17.26
N GLY A 185 12.41 -36.81 16.28
CA GLY A 185 10.96 -36.94 16.53
C GLY A 185 10.21 -35.61 16.76
N ALA A 186 10.80 -34.46 16.47
CA ALA A 186 10.12 -33.17 16.51
C ALA A 186 9.41 -32.92 15.17
N GLU A 187 8.08 -32.77 15.18
CA GLU A 187 7.31 -32.31 14.02
C GLU A 187 7.86 -30.96 13.54
N GLY A 188 8.21 -30.88 12.26
CA GLY A 188 8.73 -29.66 11.65
C GLY A 188 7.70 -28.54 11.78
N GLY A 189 8.03 -27.50 12.53
CA GLY A 189 7.20 -26.30 12.64
C GLY A 189 7.66 -25.21 11.70
N TYR A 190 6.76 -24.29 11.37
CA TYR A 190 7.04 -23.13 10.54
C TYR A 190 6.37 -21.86 11.08
N TYR A 191 6.82 -20.73 10.60
CA TYR A 191 6.22 -19.42 10.81
C TYR A 191 5.80 -18.84 9.45
N VAL A 192 4.67 -18.13 9.45
CA VAL A 192 4.27 -17.28 8.32
C VAL A 192 4.57 -15.85 8.69
N ALA A 193 5.28 -15.13 7.84
CA ALA A 193 5.50 -13.72 7.99
C ALA A 193 4.92 -12.93 6.80
N LEU A 194 4.35 -11.76 7.09
CA LEU A 194 3.83 -10.82 6.11
C LEU A 194 4.68 -9.54 6.14
N LEU A 195 5.35 -9.25 5.05
CA LEU A 195 6.12 -8.02 4.87
C LEU A 195 5.31 -7.00 4.06
N LYS A 196 5.08 -5.82 4.64
CA LYS A 196 4.52 -4.63 3.99
C LYS A 196 5.59 -3.54 3.93
N LEU A 197 5.91 -3.07 2.73
CA LEU A 197 6.81 -1.93 2.53
C LEU A 197 6.04 -0.62 2.60
N ALA A 198 6.60 0.39 3.27
CA ALA A 198 6.02 1.73 3.31
C ALA A 198 6.22 2.45 1.95
N GLY A 199 5.22 3.23 1.54
CA GLY A 199 5.28 4.05 0.32
C GLY A 199 4.89 3.35 -0.98
N GLY A 200 4.34 2.13 -0.91
CA GLY A 200 3.95 1.36 -2.11
C GLY A 200 5.15 0.95 -2.98
N VAL A 201 4.95 0.00 -3.90
CA VAL A 201 6.01 -0.52 -4.81
C VAL A 201 6.33 0.45 -5.96
N ALA A 202 6.21 1.75 -5.79
CA ALA A 202 6.69 2.73 -6.77
C ALA A 202 8.23 2.72 -6.98
N GLY A 203 8.96 1.88 -6.22
CA GLY A 203 10.40 1.66 -6.35
C GLY A 203 10.73 0.24 -6.79
N GLY A 204 10.46 -0.15 -8.04
CA GLY A 204 10.81 -1.48 -8.59
C GLY A 204 12.24 -1.95 -8.26
N SER A 205 13.16 -1.03 -8.03
CA SER A 205 14.53 -1.32 -7.57
C SER A 205 14.60 -1.87 -6.15
N ARG A 206 13.75 -1.40 -5.20
CA ARG A 206 13.80 -1.84 -3.79
C ARG A 206 13.18 -3.22 -3.59
N ALA A 207 12.08 -3.50 -4.26
CA ALA A 207 11.46 -4.82 -4.24
C ALA A 207 12.41 -5.87 -4.83
N ALA A 208 13.05 -5.58 -5.97
CA ALA A 208 14.04 -6.45 -6.59
C ALA A 208 15.27 -6.69 -5.70
N GLN A 209 15.74 -5.68 -4.95
CA GLN A 209 16.82 -5.84 -3.98
C GLN A 209 16.44 -6.77 -2.82
N LEU A 210 15.19 -6.68 -2.33
CA LEU A 210 14.68 -7.58 -1.30
C LEU A 210 14.50 -9.01 -1.82
N GLU A 211 13.98 -9.17 -3.03
CA GLU A 211 13.85 -10.48 -3.67
C GLU A 211 15.22 -11.15 -3.86
N ALA A 212 16.22 -10.40 -4.34
CA ALA A 212 17.59 -10.90 -4.47
C ALA A 212 18.20 -11.28 -3.12
N LEU A 213 17.93 -10.53 -2.04
CA LEU A 213 18.39 -10.85 -0.70
C LEU A 213 17.70 -12.12 -0.15
N MET A 214 16.38 -12.24 -0.35
CA MET A 214 15.60 -13.40 0.09
C MET A 214 16.02 -14.68 -0.66
N ALA A 215 16.38 -14.55 -1.94
CA ALA A 215 16.87 -15.66 -2.74
C ALA A 215 18.33 -16.05 -2.41
N GLY A 216 19.14 -15.09 -1.94
CA GLY A 216 20.58 -15.26 -1.67
C GLY A 216 20.91 -15.48 -0.19
N GLU A 217 21.38 -14.42 0.48
CA GLU A 217 21.95 -14.49 1.85
C GLU A 217 20.97 -14.97 2.94
N LEU A 218 19.66 -14.80 2.75
CA LEU A 218 18.63 -15.24 3.70
C LEU A 218 18.05 -16.62 3.35
N GLY A 219 18.47 -17.24 2.24
CA GLY A 219 17.97 -18.54 1.78
C GLY A 219 18.10 -19.67 2.80
N GLU A 220 19.06 -19.59 3.73
CA GLU A 220 19.17 -20.50 4.89
C GLU A 220 18.13 -20.19 5.98
N GLY A 221 16.85 -20.30 5.72
CA GLY A 221 15.82 -20.12 6.77
C GLY A 221 14.51 -19.51 6.28
N ILE A 222 14.53 -18.79 5.16
CA ILE A 222 13.33 -18.47 4.39
C ILE A 222 13.17 -19.56 3.34
N ARG A 223 12.28 -20.50 3.63
CA ARG A 223 12.05 -21.68 2.75
C ARG A 223 11.29 -21.34 1.49
N PHE A 224 10.43 -20.33 1.57
CA PHE A 224 9.57 -19.95 0.46
C PHE A 224 9.06 -18.52 0.66
N TYR A 225 8.94 -17.78 -0.43
CA TYR A 225 8.31 -16.45 -0.41
C TYR A 225 7.56 -16.19 -1.72
N PHE A 226 6.52 -15.38 -1.66
CA PHE A 226 5.79 -14.91 -2.84
C PHE A 226 5.06 -13.61 -2.54
N LYS A 227 4.63 -12.92 -3.59
CA LYS A 227 3.90 -11.66 -3.52
C LYS A 227 2.40 -11.93 -3.68
N VAL A 228 1.58 -11.38 -2.76
CA VAL A 228 0.12 -11.40 -2.88
C VAL A 228 -0.40 -10.16 -3.61
N LYS A 229 -1.67 -10.19 -4.04
CA LYS A 229 -2.29 -9.13 -4.87
C LYS A 229 -2.26 -7.73 -4.26
N ASP A 230 -2.19 -7.60 -2.95
CA ASP A 230 -2.13 -6.34 -2.21
C ASP A 230 -0.69 -5.83 -1.98
N GLU A 231 0.25 -6.32 -2.80
CA GLU A 231 1.67 -5.95 -2.82
C GLU A 231 2.48 -6.34 -1.56
N ARG A 232 1.91 -7.14 -0.67
CA ARG A 232 2.63 -7.71 0.47
C ARG A 232 3.39 -8.95 0.06
N PHE A 233 4.55 -9.21 0.71
CA PHE A 233 5.26 -10.47 0.60
C PHE A 233 4.82 -11.41 1.72
N VAL A 234 4.55 -12.65 1.36
CA VAL A 234 4.36 -13.76 2.29
C VAL A 234 5.66 -14.54 2.35
N LEU A 235 6.18 -14.79 3.54
CA LEU A 235 7.39 -15.56 3.78
C LEU A 235 7.04 -16.76 4.67
N LEU A 236 7.55 -17.92 4.30
CA LEU A 236 7.51 -19.14 5.10
C LEU A 236 8.90 -19.40 5.68
N CYS A 237 9.01 -19.37 6.99
CA CYS A 237 10.28 -19.52 7.71
C CYS A 237 10.21 -20.71 8.66
N GLU A 238 11.32 -21.41 8.83
CA GLU A 238 11.43 -22.51 9.79
C GLU A 238 11.66 -21.98 11.23
N TRP A 239 12.33 -20.84 11.34
CA TRP A 239 12.61 -20.08 12.57
C TRP A 239 12.59 -18.55 12.30
N PRO A 240 12.50 -17.72 13.34
CA PRO A 240 12.33 -16.26 13.17
C PRO A 240 13.63 -15.48 12.88
N GLU A 241 14.83 -16.04 13.13
CA GLU A 241 16.11 -15.33 12.97
C GLU A 241 16.35 -14.75 11.57
N PRO A 242 15.95 -15.38 10.45
CA PRO A 242 16.05 -14.78 9.12
C PRO A 242 15.28 -13.47 8.99
N LEU A 243 14.17 -13.33 9.70
CA LEU A 243 13.35 -12.11 9.70
C LEU A 243 14.05 -10.96 10.45
N GLU A 244 14.81 -11.26 11.52
CA GLU A 244 15.64 -10.28 12.22
C GLU A 244 16.77 -9.77 11.31
N ARG A 245 17.41 -10.66 10.55
CA ARG A 245 18.40 -10.30 9.53
C ARG A 245 17.78 -9.43 8.41
N LEU A 246 16.57 -9.75 8.00
CA LEU A 246 15.82 -8.95 7.02
C LEU A 246 15.54 -7.54 7.54
N VAL A 247 15.13 -7.40 8.80
CA VAL A 247 14.93 -6.09 9.46
C VAL A 247 16.25 -5.31 9.51
N ALA A 248 17.36 -5.95 9.92
CA ALA A 248 18.67 -5.30 9.95
C ALA A 248 19.12 -4.82 8.56
N PHE A 249 18.87 -5.59 7.51
CA PHE A 249 19.11 -5.19 6.13
C PHE A 249 18.26 -3.98 5.75
N MET A 250 16.95 -4.01 6.04
CA MET A 250 16.05 -2.89 5.77
C MET A 250 16.50 -1.61 6.47
N GLN A 251 16.94 -1.70 7.74
CA GLN A 251 17.51 -0.57 8.49
C GLN A 251 18.75 -0.01 7.80
N LYS A 252 19.70 -0.88 7.44
CA LYS A 252 20.95 -0.49 6.75
C LYS A 252 20.66 0.26 5.44
N HIS A 253 19.65 -0.16 4.70
CA HIS A 253 19.28 0.43 3.41
C HIS A 253 18.20 1.52 3.50
N LYS A 254 17.81 1.95 4.72
CA LYS A 254 16.77 2.96 4.97
C LYS A 254 15.44 2.63 4.30
N MET A 255 15.06 1.37 4.37
CA MET A 255 13.81 0.85 3.83
C MET A 255 12.79 0.77 4.98
N ALA A 256 11.77 1.61 4.96
CA ALA A 256 10.69 1.53 5.93
C ALA A 256 9.71 0.40 5.55
N GLY A 257 9.25 -0.34 6.55
CA GLY A 257 8.30 -1.43 6.35
C GLY A 257 7.96 -2.13 7.66
N GLN A 258 7.00 -3.02 7.59
CA GLN A 258 6.49 -3.75 8.75
C GLN A 258 6.42 -5.24 8.42
N ILE A 259 6.82 -6.08 9.36
CA ILE A 259 6.78 -7.54 9.25
C ILE A 259 5.93 -8.08 10.39
N GLY A 260 4.76 -8.64 10.08
CA GLY A 260 3.93 -9.37 11.03
C GLY A 260 4.24 -10.86 10.98
N VAL A 261 4.45 -11.51 12.11
CA VAL A 261 4.88 -12.91 12.23
C VAL A 261 3.86 -13.70 13.05
N SER A 262 3.43 -14.85 12.53
CA SER A 262 2.54 -15.78 13.23
C SER A 262 3.20 -16.44 14.46
N GLY A 263 2.43 -17.10 15.27
CA GLY A 263 2.95 -18.14 16.16
C GLY A 263 3.52 -19.34 15.37
N ARG A 264 4.25 -20.21 16.06
CA ARG A 264 4.77 -21.44 15.45
C ARG A 264 3.64 -22.40 15.14
N MET A 265 3.57 -22.85 13.90
CA MET A 265 2.56 -23.79 13.41
C MET A 265 3.20 -25.08 12.91
N SER A 266 2.40 -26.16 12.89
CA SER A 266 2.76 -27.43 12.27
C SER A 266 1.60 -27.93 11.41
N GLY A 267 1.94 -28.66 10.33
CA GLY A 267 0.96 -29.19 9.37
C GLY A 267 0.44 -28.16 8.37
N ALA A 268 0.29 -28.57 7.13
CA ALA A 268 -0.11 -27.73 6.00
C ALA A 268 -1.52 -27.13 6.17
N GLY A 269 -2.44 -27.85 6.85
CA GLY A 269 -3.82 -27.41 7.08
C GLY A 269 -3.94 -26.08 7.84
N ARG A 270 -2.96 -25.78 8.70
CA ARG A 270 -2.98 -24.58 9.54
C ARG A 270 -2.33 -23.34 8.92
N VAL A 271 -1.92 -23.41 7.65
CA VAL A 271 -1.25 -22.26 6.98
C VAL A 271 -2.14 -21.03 6.90
N LYS A 272 -3.43 -21.21 6.75
CA LYS A 272 -4.41 -20.11 6.75
C LYS A 272 -4.52 -19.43 8.10
N GLU A 273 -4.52 -20.20 9.18
CA GLU A 273 -4.49 -19.69 10.55
C GLU A 273 -3.21 -18.89 10.80
N ALA A 274 -2.05 -19.43 10.41
CA ALA A 274 -0.77 -18.76 10.51
C ALA A 274 -0.77 -17.42 9.72
N TYR A 275 -1.33 -17.41 8.51
CA TYR A 275 -1.50 -16.19 7.73
C TYR A 275 -2.40 -15.17 8.42
N GLY A 276 -3.50 -15.63 9.03
CA GLY A 276 -4.40 -14.78 9.82
C GLY A 276 -3.69 -14.12 11.00
N GLN A 277 -2.91 -14.91 11.76
CA GLN A 277 -2.10 -14.41 12.88
C GLN A 277 -1.02 -13.41 12.43
N ALA A 278 -0.32 -13.68 11.34
CA ALA A 278 0.68 -12.76 10.78
C ALA A 278 0.04 -11.45 10.32
N ARG A 279 -1.16 -11.52 9.72
CA ARG A 279 -1.94 -10.34 9.31
C ARG A 279 -2.41 -9.52 10.50
N GLU A 280 -2.86 -10.16 11.56
CA GLU A 280 -3.25 -9.51 12.81
C GLU A 280 -2.04 -8.84 13.46
N ALA A 281 -0.90 -9.56 13.57
CA ALA A 281 0.35 -8.98 14.06
C ALA A 281 0.77 -7.76 13.26
N LEU A 282 0.70 -7.83 11.92
CA LEU A 282 1.00 -6.70 11.04
C LEU A 282 0.06 -5.51 11.30
N GLY A 283 -1.20 -5.75 11.66
CA GLY A 283 -2.17 -4.72 12.01
C GLY A 283 -1.71 -3.85 13.19
N TYR A 284 -1.03 -4.43 14.19
CA TYR A 284 -0.50 -3.66 15.32
C TYR A 284 0.60 -2.66 14.94
N GLY A 285 1.22 -2.82 13.78
CA GLY A 285 2.13 -1.83 13.20
C GLY A 285 1.45 -0.50 12.90
N PHE A 286 0.14 -0.48 12.70
CA PHE A 286 -0.66 0.72 12.53
C PHE A 286 -0.56 1.69 13.72
N LEU A 287 -0.36 1.17 14.93
CA LEU A 287 -0.24 1.96 16.16
C LEU A 287 1.16 2.55 16.39
N GLN A 288 2.13 2.17 15.56
CA GLN A 288 3.53 2.60 15.70
C GLN A 288 3.84 3.79 14.80
N THR A 289 4.87 4.56 15.17
CA THR A 289 5.36 5.67 14.34
C THR A 289 6.13 5.16 13.12
N CYS A 290 5.85 5.73 11.93
CA CYS A 290 6.60 5.45 10.71
C CYS A 290 8.07 5.87 10.78
N GLY A 291 8.97 5.07 10.21
CA GLY A 291 10.36 5.47 9.98
C GLY A 291 11.37 4.34 10.04
N GLU A 292 11.20 3.39 10.94
CA GLU A 292 12.09 2.22 11.07
C GLU A 292 11.35 0.94 10.72
N PRO A 293 12.03 -0.07 10.13
CA PRO A 293 11.42 -1.36 9.89
C PRO A 293 11.10 -2.04 11.22
N LEU A 294 9.90 -2.62 11.30
CA LEU A 294 9.34 -3.16 12.53
C LEU A 294 9.01 -4.64 12.39
N LEU A 295 9.43 -5.44 13.35
CA LEU A 295 9.10 -6.86 13.47
C LEU A 295 8.08 -7.08 14.59
N LEU A 296 6.91 -7.60 14.25
CA LEU A 296 5.75 -7.74 15.12
C LEU A 296 5.39 -9.23 15.26
N HIS A 297 5.59 -9.79 16.42
CA HIS A 297 5.23 -11.17 16.72
C HIS A 297 3.80 -11.26 17.29
N TYR A 298 2.97 -12.13 16.71
CA TYR A 298 1.59 -12.36 17.14
C TYR A 298 1.46 -12.68 18.63
N ASP A 299 2.27 -13.62 19.14
CA ASP A 299 2.20 -14.05 20.53
C ASP A 299 2.55 -12.91 21.51
N ARG A 300 3.50 -12.04 21.15
CA ARG A 300 3.89 -10.87 21.96
C ARG A 300 2.83 -9.78 21.92
N ALA A 301 2.26 -9.51 20.74
CA ALA A 301 1.22 -8.52 20.57
C ALA A 301 -0.04 -8.91 21.36
N ARG A 302 -0.47 -10.16 21.24
CA ARG A 302 -1.65 -10.68 21.94
C ARG A 302 -1.48 -10.74 23.46
N GLY A 303 -0.28 -11.03 23.95
CA GLY A 303 0.02 -11.07 25.38
C GLY A 303 -0.05 -9.70 26.07
N GLN A 304 -0.13 -8.60 25.34
CA GLN A 304 -0.26 -7.24 25.85
C GLN A 304 -1.72 -6.72 25.84
N LEU A 305 -2.66 -7.47 25.26
CA LEU A 305 -4.06 -7.06 25.16
C LEU A 305 -4.76 -7.16 26.52
N GLY A 306 -5.46 -6.08 26.88
CA GLY A 306 -6.39 -6.06 28.02
C GLY A 306 -7.70 -6.79 27.70
N GLU A 307 -8.49 -7.10 28.71
CA GLU A 307 -9.86 -7.59 28.51
C GLU A 307 -10.70 -6.52 27.83
N GLY A 308 -11.48 -6.91 26.81
CA GLY A 308 -12.18 -6.07 25.85
C GLY A 308 -12.83 -4.81 26.43
N GLY A 309 -12.43 -3.67 25.93
CA GLY A 309 -13.00 -2.37 26.26
C GLY A 309 -14.30 -2.10 25.51
N GLN A 310 -15.18 -1.31 26.13
CA GLN A 310 -16.37 -0.83 25.46
C GLN A 310 -16.03 0.44 24.67
N VAL A 311 -16.40 0.48 23.38
CA VAL A 311 -16.17 1.66 22.54
C VAL A 311 -16.86 2.88 23.17
N PRO A 312 -16.19 4.04 23.29
CA PRO A 312 -16.73 5.23 23.95
C PRO A 312 -17.72 5.99 23.03
N VAL A 313 -18.86 5.37 22.76
CA VAL A 313 -19.91 5.87 21.85
C VAL A 313 -20.40 7.27 22.26
N GLU A 314 -20.49 7.55 23.54
CA GLU A 314 -20.95 8.86 24.03
C GLU A 314 -19.96 9.99 23.70
N GLU A 315 -18.66 9.72 23.75
CA GLU A 315 -17.62 10.70 23.34
C GLU A 315 -17.67 10.95 21.84
N ILE A 316 -17.93 9.90 21.04
CA ILE A 316 -18.13 10.02 19.59
C ILE A 316 -19.39 10.84 19.27
N ARG A 317 -20.50 10.65 20.00
CA ARG A 317 -21.71 11.46 19.86
C ARG A 317 -21.49 12.92 20.23
N LYS A 318 -20.63 13.21 21.21
CA LYS A 318 -20.27 14.60 21.53
C LYS A 318 -19.60 15.29 20.35
N LEU A 319 -18.70 14.59 19.62
CA LEU A 319 -18.10 15.14 18.39
C LEU A 319 -19.18 15.52 17.36
N ALA A 320 -20.15 14.65 17.12
CA ALA A 320 -21.26 14.92 16.18
C ALA A 320 -22.06 16.17 16.60
N ASN A 321 -22.34 16.33 17.90
CA ASN A 321 -23.10 17.47 18.43
C ASN A 321 -22.32 18.79 18.38
N MET A 322 -20.99 18.74 18.40
CA MET A 322 -20.12 19.92 18.34
C MET A 322 -19.92 20.45 16.91
N LEU A 323 -20.22 19.67 15.87
CA LEU A 323 -20.06 20.09 14.49
C LEU A 323 -20.86 21.37 14.17
N GLY A 324 -20.21 22.31 13.52
CA GLY A 324 -20.78 23.63 13.20
C GLY A 324 -20.93 24.57 14.40
N THR A 325 -20.21 24.30 15.50
CA THR A 325 -20.07 25.19 16.64
C THR A 325 -18.62 25.72 16.73
N ASP A 326 -18.36 26.71 17.60
CA ASP A 326 -17.01 27.26 17.80
C ASP A 326 -16.16 26.44 18.80
N ARG A 327 -16.40 25.11 18.87
CA ARG A 327 -15.74 24.19 19.80
C ARG A 327 -14.67 23.31 19.14
N ASP A 328 -14.02 23.79 18.10
CA ASP A 328 -13.02 23.03 17.32
C ASP A 328 -11.87 22.52 18.22
N LYS A 329 -11.46 23.30 19.23
CA LYS A 329 -10.42 22.87 20.20
C LYS A 329 -10.88 21.71 21.08
N GLU A 330 -12.13 21.71 21.53
CA GLU A 330 -12.69 20.65 22.35
C GLU A 330 -12.85 19.35 21.52
N MET A 331 -13.28 19.47 20.26
CA MET A 331 -13.35 18.34 19.33
C MET A 331 -11.98 17.69 19.15
N LYS A 332 -10.91 18.49 18.99
CA LYS A 332 -9.55 17.98 18.87
C LYS A 332 -9.09 17.24 20.13
N VAL A 333 -9.43 17.73 21.33
CA VAL A 333 -9.11 17.05 22.60
C VAL A 333 -9.79 15.68 22.66
N ILE A 334 -11.09 15.62 22.38
CA ILE A 334 -11.83 14.34 22.36
C ILE A 334 -11.23 13.38 21.33
N LEU A 335 -10.93 13.85 20.12
CA LEU A 335 -10.32 13.03 19.08
C LEU A 335 -8.95 12.51 19.50
N THR A 336 -8.13 13.34 20.16
CA THR A 336 -6.81 12.94 20.67
C THR A 336 -6.94 11.86 21.73
N GLU A 337 -7.94 11.92 22.58
CA GLU A 337 -8.20 10.89 23.60
C GLU A 337 -8.73 9.58 23.00
N LEU A 338 -9.59 9.66 21.97
CA LEU A 338 -10.16 8.52 21.27
C LEU A 338 -9.11 7.74 20.47
N LEU A 339 -8.18 8.45 19.84
CA LEU A 339 -7.16 7.87 18.95
C LEU A 339 -5.75 7.92 19.54
N ASP A 340 -5.62 7.94 20.87
CA ASP A 340 -4.33 7.84 21.55
C ASP A 340 -3.71 6.47 21.34
N ALA A 341 -2.63 6.42 20.57
CA ALA A 341 -1.92 5.19 20.23
C ALA A 341 -1.52 4.35 21.44
N LYS A 342 -1.15 4.99 22.58
CA LYS A 342 -0.76 4.30 23.81
C LYS A 342 -1.94 3.61 24.48
N LYS A 343 -3.12 4.25 24.47
CA LYS A 343 -4.35 3.65 25.01
C LYS A 343 -4.84 2.53 24.10
N LEU A 344 -4.81 2.77 22.78
CA LEU A 344 -5.27 1.80 21.78
C LEU A 344 -4.39 0.54 21.71
N ALA A 345 -3.12 0.63 22.07
CA ALA A 345 -2.21 -0.53 22.13
C ALA A 345 -2.63 -1.62 23.13
N ALA A 346 -3.53 -1.31 24.06
CA ALA A 346 -4.09 -2.29 25.00
C ALA A 346 -5.29 -3.07 24.42
N PHE A 347 -5.76 -2.74 23.21
CA PHE A 347 -6.94 -3.34 22.58
C PHE A 347 -6.57 -4.04 21.27
N ASP A 348 -7.42 -4.96 20.82
CA ASP A 348 -7.27 -5.62 19.53
C ASP A 348 -7.62 -4.67 18.36
N MET A 349 -7.25 -5.07 17.14
CA MET A 349 -7.54 -4.28 15.95
C MET A 349 -9.03 -4.13 15.67
N ALA A 350 -9.85 -5.12 16.09
CA ALA A 350 -11.31 -5.07 15.93
C ALA A 350 -11.94 -3.91 16.74
N TYR A 351 -11.40 -3.62 17.93
CA TYR A 351 -11.81 -2.46 18.72
C TYR A 351 -11.53 -1.14 18.01
N ILE A 352 -10.36 -1.03 17.36
CA ILE A 352 -9.97 0.19 16.63
C ILE A 352 -10.83 0.35 15.37
N GLU A 353 -11.11 -0.75 14.67
CA GLU A 353 -12.03 -0.77 13.53
C GLU A 353 -13.44 -0.35 13.94
N GLU A 354 -13.92 -0.80 15.10
CA GLU A 354 -15.25 -0.40 15.60
C GLU A 354 -15.29 1.08 15.97
N ILE A 355 -14.23 1.67 16.55
CA ILE A 355 -14.14 3.13 16.74
C ILE A 355 -14.26 3.85 15.40
N SER A 356 -13.53 3.41 14.37
CA SER A 356 -13.59 3.99 13.03
C SER A 356 -15.00 3.92 12.44
N LYS A 357 -15.65 2.77 12.57
CA LYS A 357 -17.03 2.55 12.12
C LYS A 357 -18.02 3.46 12.84
N GLN A 358 -17.91 3.57 14.17
CA GLN A 358 -18.79 4.45 14.97
C GLN A 358 -18.56 5.93 14.63
N LEU A 359 -17.33 6.37 14.35
CA LEU A 359 -17.05 7.70 13.84
C LEU A 359 -17.75 7.97 12.51
N ASN A 360 -17.70 7.01 11.57
CA ASN A 360 -18.40 7.14 10.30
C ASN A 360 -19.91 7.22 10.49
N GLU A 361 -20.51 6.26 11.18
CA GLU A 361 -21.98 6.15 11.33
C GLU A 361 -22.57 7.31 12.13
N LEU A 362 -21.95 7.70 13.24
CA LEU A 362 -22.54 8.68 14.16
C LEU A 362 -22.15 10.13 13.84
N VAL A 363 -21.00 10.36 13.23
CA VAL A 363 -20.49 11.71 12.99
C VAL A 363 -20.65 12.07 11.51
N PHE A 364 -20.01 11.30 10.61
CA PHE A 364 -19.88 11.71 9.22
C PHE A 364 -21.16 11.46 8.40
N ASP A 365 -21.74 10.25 8.49
CA ASP A 365 -22.95 9.89 7.76
C ASP A 365 -24.13 10.79 8.17
N GLY A 366 -24.19 11.15 9.46
CA GLY A 366 -25.19 12.06 9.98
C GLY A 366 -25.17 13.44 9.32
N VAL A 367 -23.98 13.95 8.99
CA VAL A 367 -23.82 15.24 8.29
C VAL A 367 -24.20 15.11 6.82
N PHE A 368 -23.69 14.11 6.12
CA PHE A 368 -23.98 13.90 4.68
C PHE A 368 -25.45 13.61 4.43
N ASN A 369 -26.10 12.81 5.28
CA ASN A 369 -27.53 12.53 5.18
C ASN A 369 -28.41 13.77 5.42
N ARG A 370 -27.96 14.71 6.25
CA ARG A 370 -28.74 15.91 6.62
C ARG A 370 -28.53 17.08 5.66
N TYR A 371 -27.32 17.27 5.16
CA TYR A 371 -26.93 18.49 4.45
C TYR A 371 -26.56 18.25 2.98
N GLY A 372 -26.45 16.99 2.54
CA GLY A 372 -26.10 16.64 1.17
C GLY A 372 -24.61 16.71 0.86
N GLU A 373 -24.27 16.46 -0.40
CA GLU A 373 -22.91 16.34 -0.91
C GLU A 373 -22.60 17.52 -1.84
N GLU A 374 -22.04 18.61 -1.35
CA GLU A 374 -21.70 19.75 -2.21
C GLU A 374 -20.22 19.83 -2.61
N SER A 375 -19.29 19.14 -1.88
CA SER A 375 -17.85 19.24 -2.13
C SER A 375 -17.22 17.90 -2.48
N VAL A 376 -16.69 17.79 -3.71
CA VAL A 376 -15.92 16.62 -4.17
C VAL A 376 -14.69 16.36 -3.29
N GLU A 377 -14.06 17.42 -2.76
CA GLU A 377 -12.89 17.31 -1.90
C GLU A 377 -13.22 16.68 -0.55
N ILE A 378 -14.30 17.10 0.09
CA ILE A 378 -14.78 16.53 1.35
C ILE A 378 -15.14 15.06 1.17
N LEU A 379 -15.84 14.70 0.09
CA LEU A 379 -16.16 13.32 -0.25
C LEU A 379 -14.92 12.44 -0.44
N ARG A 380 -13.87 12.98 -1.05
CA ARG A 380 -12.61 12.25 -1.22
C ARG A 380 -11.97 11.93 0.13
N ILE A 381 -11.92 12.90 1.06
CA ILE A 381 -11.39 12.71 2.40
C ILE A 381 -12.27 11.71 3.17
N TYR A 382 -13.58 11.86 3.12
CA TYR A 382 -14.56 10.96 3.75
C TYR A 382 -14.36 9.50 3.31
N ARG A 383 -14.27 9.25 2.01
CA ARG A 383 -14.01 7.90 1.48
C ARG A 383 -12.67 7.32 1.98
N LYS A 384 -11.65 8.17 2.12
CA LYS A 384 -10.36 7.75 2.64
C LYS A 384 -10.45 7.42 4.13
N VAL A 385 -11.09 8.27 4.94
CA VAL A 385 -11.25 8.11 6.39
C VAL A 385 -12.18 6.95 6.74
N GLY A 386 -13.08 6.56 5.83
CA GLY A 386 -14.06 5.48 6.03
C GLY A 386 -13.48 4.11 6.38
N SER A 387 -12.15 3.90 6.22
CA SER A 387 -11.47 2.68 6.65
C SER A 387 -10.06 2.98 7.12
N ILE A 388 -9.70 2.46 8.29
CA ILE A 388 -8.34 2.54 8.84
C ILE A 388 -7.30 1.89 7.92
N ALA A 389 -7.70 0.90 7.12
CA ALA A 389 -6.84 0.20 6.16
C ALA A 389 -6.29 1.13 5.05
N ASN A 390 -6.88 2.31 4.85
CA ASN A 390 -6.41 3.31 3.90
C ASN A 390 -5.24 4.16 4.42
N PHE A 391 -4.75 3.90 5.63
CA PHE A 391 -3.68 4.65 6.29
C PHE A 391 -2.55 3.73 6.73
N GLU A 392 -1.35 4.26 6.73
CA GLU A 392 -0.17 3.50 7.16
C GLU A 392 -0.04 3.48 8.69
N THR A 393 -0.40 4.59 9.35
CA THR A 393 -0.32 4.75 10.81
C THR A 393 -1.57 5.35 11.41
N ILE A 394 -1.75 5.13 12.72
CA ILE A 394 -2.80 5.79 13.51
C ILE A 394 -2.66 7.34 13.48
N HIS A 395 -1.44 7.84 13.37
CA HIS A 395 -1.17 9.27 13.25
C HIS A 395 -1.72 9.85 11.95
N ASP A 396 -1.49 9.17 10.82
CA ASP A 396 -2.05 9.58 9.52
C ASP A 396 -3.57 9.50 9.52
N TYR A 397 -4.13 8.45 10.16
CA TYR A 397 -5.58 8.32 10.33
C TYR A 397 -6.15 9.45 11.18
N PHE A 398 -5.51 9.75 12.33
CA PHE A 398 -5.88 10.88 13.20
C PHE A 398 -5.96 12.20 12.43
N HIS A 399 -4.93 12.53 11.64
CA HIS A 399 -4.92 13.75 10.84
C HIS A 399 -5.98 13.73 9.72
N GLY A 400 -6.26 12.58 9.12
CA GLY A 400 -7.34 12.44 8.15
C GLY A 400 -8.72 12.70 8.77
N VAL A 401 -8.97 12.15 9.97
CA VAL A 401 -10.21 12.37 10.74
C VAL A 401 -10.31 13.82 11.20
N GLU A 402 -9.22 14.41 11.71
CA GLU A 402 -9.14 15.80 12.14
C GLU A 402 -9.48 16.76 10.98
N ASP A 403 -8.84 16.59 9.81
CA ASP A 403 -9.10 17.42 8.63
C ASP A 403 -10.57 17.30 8.19
N LEU A 404 -11.13 16.10 8.17
CA LEU A 404 -12.53 15.88 7.83
C LEU A 404 -13.48 16.56 8.82
N LEU A 405 -13.24 16.42 10.13
CA LEU A 405 -14.04 17.04 11.19
C LEU A 405 -14.06 18.56 11.08
N LEU A 406 -12.90 19.18 10.88
CA LEU A 406 -12.79 20.63 10.76
C LEU A 406 -13.51 21.14 9.51
N ARG A 407 -13.32 20.51 8.36
CA ARG A 407 -14.01 20.88 7.11
C ARG A 407 -15.52 20.71 7.20
N LEU A 408 -15.98 19.62 7.83
CA LEU A 408 -17.42 19.42 8.07
C LEU A 408 -17.97 20.42 9.07
N SER A 409 -17.21 20.79 10.12
CA SER A 409 -17.60 21.83 11.07
C SER A 409 -17.78 23.18 10.37
N ASP A 410 -16.84 23.59 9.53
CA ASP A 410 -16.92 24.82 8.75
C ASP A 410 -18.08 24.79 7.76
N TYR A 411 -18.29 23.67 7.07
CA TYR A 411 -19.41 23.49 6.16
C TYR A 411 -20.77 23.64 6.86
N VAL A 412 -20.98 22.95 7.97
CA VAL A 412 -22.22 23.06 8.78
C VAL A 412 -22.41 24.46 9.33
N ARG A 413 -21.33 25.14 9.76
CA ARG A 413 -21.35 26.53 10.23
C ARG A 413 -21.79 27.48 9.13
N GLY A 414 -21.25 27.31 7.92
CA GLY A 414 -21.64 28.08 6.74
C GLY A 414 -23.12 27.91 6.39
N LEU A 415 -23.63 26.67 6.37
CA LEU A 415 -25.03 26.39 6.11
C LEU A 415 -25.96 27.00 7.17
N ARG A 416 -25.60 26.91 8.45
CA ARG A 416 -26.38 27.55 9.55
C ARG A 416 -26.39 29.06 9.40
N SER A 417 -25.27 29.67 9.01
CA SER A 417 -25.18 31.10 8.74
C SER A 417 -26.14 31.51 7.62
N VAL A 418 -26.11 30.82 6.48
CA VAL A 418 -27.02 31.07 5.34
C VAL A 418 -28.50 30.89 5.71
N HIS A 419 -28.83 29.85 6.49
CA HIS A 419 -30.21 29.62 6.95
C HIS A 419 -30.68 30.67 7.95
N ALA A 420 -29.82 31.13 8.85
CA ALA A 420 -30.12 32.23 9.79
C ALA A 420 -30.34 33.53 9.01
N GLU A 421 -29.49 33.83 8.04
CA GLU A 421 -29.61 35.00 7.16
C GLU A 421 -30.92 35.02 6.39
N HIS A 422 -31.29 33.92 5.73
CA HIS A 422 -32.58 33.79 5.04
C HIS A 422 -33.77 33.98 5.97
N LYS A 423 -33.71 33.49 7.20
CA LYS A 423 -34.75 33.66 8.20
C LYS A 423 -34.91 35.11 8.60
N GLU A 424 -33.79 35.82 8.84
CA GLU A 424 -33.81 37.24 9.21
C GLU A 424 -34.26 38.12 8.01
N MET A 425 -33.85 37.80 6.79
CA MET A 425 -34.34 38.49 5.59
C MET A 425 -35.85 38.29 5.40
N LYS A 426 -36.41 37.10 5.61
CA LYS A 426 -37.87 36.86 5.62
C LYS A 426 -38.59 37.70 6.64
N LYS A 427 -38.04 37.81 7.87
CA LYS A 427 -38.59 38.70 8.91
C LYS A 427 -38.56 40.15 8.47
N ALA A 428 -37.46 40.60 7.85
CA ALA A 428 -37.34 41.96 7.33
C ALA A 428 -38.39 42.25 6.27
N VAL A 429 -38.57 41.33 5.32
CA VAL A 429 -39.63 41.47 4.29
C VAL A 429 -41.04 41.54 4.90
N SER A 430 -41.36 40.64 5.84
CA SER A 430 -42.66 40.68 6.57
C SER A 430 -42.84 42.00 7.29
N TYR A 431 -41.85 42.45 8.01
CA TYR A 431 -41.90 43.72 8.73
C TYR A 431 -42.13 44.92 7.81
N ILE A 432 -41.49 44.98 6.64
CA ILE A 432 -41.71 45.98 5.60
C ILE A 432 -43.14 45.91 5.10
N GLN A 433 -43.66 44.73 4.80
CA GLN A 433 -45.04 44.51 4.28
C GLN A 433 -46.11 44.89 5.30
N GLU A 434 -45.84 44.78 6.59
CA GLU A 434 -46.76 45.14 7.65
C GLU A 434 -46.71 46.66 8.01
N ASN A 435 -45.52 47.29 7.86
CA ASN A 435 -45.27 48.65 8.30
C ASN A 435 -44.96 49.64 7.16
N TYR A 436 -45.22 49.30 5.89
CA TYR A 436 -44.91 50.12 4.71
C TYR A 436 -45.49 51.55 4.77
N HIS A 437 -46.60 51.72 5.47
CA HIS A 437 -47.32 52.98 5.61
C HIS A 437 -46.61 53.97 6.55
N ARG A 438 -45.67 53.53 7.37
CA ARG A 438 -44.88 54.36 8.32
C ARG A 438 -43.66 54.95 7.63
N ASP A 439 -43.03 55.90 8.30
CA ASP A 439 -41.74 56.42 7.85
C ASP A 439 -40.62 55.41 8.11
N LEU A 440 -40.57 54.40 7.25
CA LEU A 440 -39.63 53.31 7.31
C LEU A 440 -38.32 53.70 6.63
N ASN A 441 -37.21 53.47 7.33
CA ASN A 441 -35.88 53.54 6.75
C ASN A 441 -35.09 52.26 7.00
N MET A 442 -33.99 52.10 6.27
CA MET A 442 -33.19 50.88 6.30
C MET A 442 -32.58 50.60 7.68
N ALA A 443 -32.26 51.68 8.45
CA ALA A 443 -31.72 51.54 9.82
C ALA A 443 -32.76 50.94 10.78
N MET A 444 -34.03 51.33 10.66
CA MET A 444 -35.09 50.74 11.49
C MET A 444 -35.29 49.25 11.21
N VAL A 445 -35.29 48.87 9.94
CA VAL A 445 -35.49 47.46 9.57
C VAL A 445 -34.27 46.62 9.92
N SER A 446 -33.05 47.12 9.70
CA SER A 446 -31.84 46.41 10.10
C SER A 446 -31.76 46.20 11.64
N ASN A 447 -32.13 47.20 12.42
CA ASN A 447 -32.23 47.04 13.88
C ASN A 447 -33.31 46.05 14.30
N HIS A 448 -34.46 46.03 13.62
CA HIS A 448 -35.53 45.09 13.90
C HIS A 448 -35.08 43.63 13.75
N VAL A 449 -34.23 43.34 12.76
CA VAL A 449 -33.65 42.03 12.53
C VAL A 449 -32.27 41.83 13.17
N SER A 450 -31.84 42.75 14.02
CA SER A 450 -30.58 42.73 14.77
C SER A 450 -29.33 42.59 13.88
N LEU A 451 -29.34 43.22 12.72
CA LEU A 451 -28.22 43.23 11.77
C LEU A 451 -27.61 44.64 11.66
N ASN A 452 -26.31 44.72 11.40
CA ASN A 452 -25.70 46.02 11.11
C ASN A 452 -26.16 46.53 9.75
N TYR A 453 -26.17 47.85 9.58
CA TYR A 453 -26.70 48.56 8.40
C TYR A 453 -26.05 48.12 7.09
N SER A 454 -24.72 48.04 7.03
CA SER A 454 -24.00 47.71 5.81
C SER A 454 -24.26 46.27 5.37
N TYR A 455 -24.22 45.34 6.31
CA TYR A 455 -24.49 43.92 6.07
C TYR A 455 -25.95 43.70 5.63
N PHE A 456 -26.92 44.29 6.32
CA PHE A 456 -28.32 44.24 5.94
C PHE A 456 -28.56 44.76 4.54
N SER A 457 -27.93 45.87 4.14
CA SER A 457 -28.10 46.45 2.80
C SER A 457 -27.70 45.49 1.70
N GLN A 458 -26.59 44.76 1.88
CA GLN A 458 -26.09 43.80 0.92
C GLN A 458 -26.98 42.54 0.89
N SER A 459 -27.20 41.90 2.04
CA SER A 459 -27.97 40.65 2.16
C SER A 459 -29.44 40.86 1.73
N PHE A 460 -30.04 42.04 2.01
CA PHE A 460 -31.39 42.33 1.54
C PHE A 460 -31.47 42.44 0.03
N LYS A 461 -30.49 43.08 -0.61
CA LYS A 461 -30.41 43.14 -2.08
C LYS A 461 -30.20 41.80 -2.71
N GLU A 462 -29.32 40.96 -2.14
CA GLU A 462 -29.09 39.58 -2.59
C GLU A 462 -30.36 38.72 -2.45
N PHE A 463 -31.07 38.84 -1.33
CA PHE A 463 -32.27 38.07 -1.06
C PHE A 463 -33.49 38.49 -1.90
N THR A 464 -33.73 39.83 -2.09
CA THR A 464 -34.90 40.35 -2.78
C THR A 464 -34.64 40.67 -4.27
N GLY A 465 -33.35 40.71 -4.68
CA GLY A 465 -32.94 41.17 -6.01
C GLY A 465 -32.92 42.70 -6.17
N GLU A 466 -33.40 43.47 -5.16
CA GLU A 466 -33.61 44.93 -5.26
C GLU A 466 -33.06 45.64 -4.02
N SER A 467 -32.76 46.95 -4.14
CA SER A 467 -32.40 47.75 -2.95
C SER A 467 -33.60 47.91 -2.04
N PHE A 468 -33.36 48.09 -0.73
CA PHE A 468 -34.41 48.39 0.26
C PHE A 468 -35.36 49.51 -0.17
N VAL A 469 -34.81 50.61 -0.68
CA VAL A 469 -35.60 51.78 -1.12
C VAL A 469 -36.50 51.43 -2.30
N THR A 470 -35.95 50.66 -3.28
CA THR A 470 -36.72 50.20 -4.43
C THR A 470 -37.86 49.25 -4.02
N TYR A 471 -37.52 48.30 -3.16
CA TYR A 471 -38.50 47.33 -2.64
C TYR A 471 -39.62 48.02 -1.84
N LEU A 472 -39.32 48.92 -0.95
CA LEU A 472 -40.35 49.67 -0.20
C LEU A 472 -41.25 50.49 -1.09
N LYS A 473 -40.70 51.18 -2.10
CA LYS A 473 -41.51 51.90 -3.14
C LYS A 473 -42.45 50.95 -3.86
N LYS A 474 -42.00 49.79 -4.26
CA LYS A 474 -42.78 48.78 -4.95
C LYS A 474 -43.93 48.29 -4.06
N VAL A 475 -43.69 47.95 -2.80
CA VAL A 475 -44.73 47.55 -1.85
C VAL A 475 -45.77 48.65 -1.70
N ARG A 476 -45.36 49.91 -1.54
CA ARG A 476 -46.24 51.06 -1.42
C ARG A 476 -47.11 51.25 -2.66
N ILE A 477 -46.53 51.14 -3.87
CA ILE A 477 -47.29 51.25 -5.12
C ILE A 477 -48.29 50.13 -5.29
N GLU A 478 -47.94 48.87 -4.98
CA GLU A 478 -48.86 47.75 -5.05
C GLU A 478 -50.06 47.92 -4.09
N LYS A 479 -49.81 48.41 -2.86
CA LYS A 479 -50.86 48.73 -1.91
C LYS A 479 -51.70 49.94 -2.36
N ALA A 480 -51.08 50.95 -2.99
CA ALA A 480 -51.81 52.05 -3.57
C ALA A 480 -52.75 51.61 -4.72
N LYS A 481 -52.30 50.71 -5.57
CA LYS A 481 -53.15 50.11 -6.65
C LYS A 481 -54.38 49.45 -6.06
N ALA A 482 -54.21 48.64 -4.99
CA ALA A 482 -55.34 48.03 -4.30
C ALA A 482 -56.36 49.08 -3.78
N LEU A 483 -55.88 50.12 -3.06
CA LEU A 483 -56.69 51.19 -2.54
C LEU A 483 -57.42 51.98 -3.63
N LEU A 484 -56.76 52.28 -4.75
CA LEU A 484 -57.35 52.99 -5.90
C LEU A 484 -58.47 52.21 -6.58
N LEU A 485 -58.48 50.88 -6.45
CA LEU A 485 -59.50 49.97 -7.01
C LEU A 485 -60.66 49.72 -6.04
N GLU A 486 -60.39 49.69 -4.75
CA GLU A 486 -61.36 49.36 -3.70
C GLU A 486 -62.18 50.62 -3.29
N GLU A 487 -61.55 51.79 -3.24
CA GLU A 487 -62.16 53.06 -2.79
C GLU A 487 -62.16 54.09 -3.92
N ALA A 488 -63.18 54.05 -4.79
CA ALA A 488 -63.26 54.91 -5.97
C ALA A 488 -63.33 56.44 -5.61
N ASP A 489 -63.88 56.79 -4.47
CA ASP A 489 -64.08 58.17 -4.01
C ASP A 489 -62.88 58.75 -3.27
N CYS A 490 -61.88 57.93 -2.87
CA CYS A 490 -60.74 58.38 -2.11
C CYS A 490 -59.82 59.29 -2.97
N ARG A 491 -59.45 60.46 -2.43
CA ARG A 491 -58.63 61.42 -3.18
C ARG A 491 -57.19 60.95 -3.29
N ILE A 492 -56.52 61.25 -4.37
CA ILE A 492 -55.14 60.77 -4.64
C ILE A 492 -54.15 61.16 -3.53
N TYR A 493 -54.34 62.33 -2.89
CA TYR A 493 -53.47 62.74 -1.77
C TYR A 493 -53.69 61.84 -0.53
N GLU A 494 -54.91 61.43 -0.27
CA GLU A 494 -55.26 60.53 0.84
C GLU A 494 -54.66 59.14 0.62
N VAL A 495 -54.71 58.61 -0.62
CA VAL A 495 -54.03 57.37 -0.99
C VAL A 495 -52.54 57.45 -0.77
N SER A 496 -51.90 58.60 -1.21
CA SER A 496 -50.50 58.87 -1.03
C SER A 496 -50.08 58.81 0.46
N GLU A 497 -50.86 59.44 1.32
CA GLU A 497 -50.60 59.49 2.76
C GLU A 497 -50.78 58.10 3.42
N ARG A 498 -51.82 57.41 3.10
CA ARG A 498 -52.15 56.06 3.63
C ARG A 498 -51.08 55.00 3.23
N VAL A 499 -50.44 55.14 2.09
CA VAL A 499 -49.36 54.21 1.69
C VAL A 499 -47.95 54.71 2.10
N GLY A 500 -47.87 55.83 2.84
CA GLY A 500 -46.62 56.26 3.46
C GLY A 500 -45.71 57.13 2.58
N PHE A 501 -46.21 57.80 1.53
CA PHE A 501 -45.45 58.80 0.82
C PHE A 501 -45.52 60.14 1.50
N GLU A 502 -44.45 60.86 1.52
CA GLU A 502 -44.30 62.15 2.19
C GLU A 502 -45.25 63.23 1.61
N ASN A 503 -45.50 63.15 0.30
CA ASN A 503 -46.45 64.02 -0.39
C ASN A 503 -46.97 63.45 -1.72
N ALA A 504 -48.11 63.94 -2.18
CA ALA A 504 -48.75 63.46 -3.42
C ALA A 504 -47.91 63.68 -4.68
N LYS A 505 -47.02 64.65 -4.72
CA LYS A 505 -46.11 64.93 -5.87
C LYS A 505 -45.07 63.83 -5.99
N GLN A 506 -44.48 63.42 -4.89
CA GLN A 506 -43.53 62.28 -4.87
C GLN A 506 -44.22 60.99 -5.22
N PHE A 507 -45.39 60.72 -4.68
CA PHE A 507 -46.23 59.56 -5.00
C PHE A 507 -46.50 59.46 -6.49
N ASN A 508 -47.07 60.51 -7.10
CA ASN A 508 -47.40 60.50 -8.53
C ASN A 508 -46.17 60.31 -9.45
N ARG A 509 -45.03 60.88 -9.05
CA ARG A 509 -43.77 60.66 -9.78
C ARG A 509 -43.37 59.16 -9.73
N VAL A 510 -43.35 58.56 -8.54
CA VAL A 510 -42.96 57.16 -8.35
C VAL A 510 -43.94 56.21 -9.00
N PHE A 511 -45.28 56.53 -8.87
CA PHE A 511 -46.32 55.73 -9.50
C PHE A 511 -46.18 55.70 -11.03
N ARG A 512 -45.93 56.90 -11.64
CA ARG A 512 -45.71 56.96 -13.11
C ARG A 512 -44.41 56.28 -13.53
N GLU A 513 -43.36 56.39 -12.72
CA GLU A 513 -42.09 55.73 -12.96
C GLU A 513 -42.25 54.20 -13.00
N MET A 514 -43.06 53.66 -12.13
CA MET A 514 -43.26 52.18 -11.99
C MET A 514 -44.36 51.63 -12.91
N GLU A 515 -45.49 52.31 -13.07
CA GLU A 515 -46.64 51.84 -13.80
C GLU A 515 -46.78 52.44 -15.23
N GLY A 516 -45.93 53.42 -15.61
CA GLY A 516 -45.98 54.11 -16.89
C GLY A 516 -47.08 55.14 -17.05
N ILE A 517 -48.09 55.16 -16.14
CA ILE A 517 -49.24 56.06 -16.16
C ILE A 517 -49.46 56.70 -14.75
N SER A 518 -50.19 57.81 -14.68
CA SER A 518 -50.48 58.42 -13.41
C SER A 518 -51.49 57.59 -12.57
N ALA A 519 -51.51 57.78 -11.23
CA ALA A 519 -52.47 57.11 -10.37
C ALA A 519 -53.94 57.42 -10.73
N MET A 520 -54.22 58.62 -11.23
CA MET A 520 -55.58 59.01 -11.72
C MET A 520 -55.95 58.28 -13.01
N GLU A 521 -55.02 58.21 -13.96
CA GLU A 521 -55.24 57.43 -15.23
C GLU A 521 -55.40 55.97 -14.95
N TYR A 522 -54.62 55.40 -13.99
CA TYR A 522 -54.76 54.00 -13.55
C TYR A 522 -56.15 53.72 -13.01
N ARG A 523 -56.67 54.57 -12.10
CA ARG A 523 -58.02 54.46 -11.55
C ARG A 523 -59.09 54.50 -12.64
N THR A 524 -59.01 55.49 -13.57
CA THR A 524 -60.00 55.66 -14.66
C THR A 524 -60.01 54.46 -15.58
N LYS A 525 -58.83 53.95 -15.95
CA LYS A 525 -58.70 52.77 -16.78
C LYS A 525 -59.28 51.50 -16.14
N ALA A 526 -59.03 51.32 -14.86
CA ALA A 526 -59.57 50.17 -14.11
C ALA A 526 -61.09 50.26 -13.87
N ALA A 527 -61.66 51.48 -13.74
CA ALA A 527 -63.10 51.67 -13.64
C ALA A 527 -63.80 51.32 -14.95
N VAL A 528 -63.20 51.64 -16.09
CA VAL A 528 -63.73 51.26 -17.45
C VAL A 528 -63.64 49.74 -17.71
N GLN A 529 -62.70 49.03 -17.11
CA GLN A 529 -62.59 47.58 -17.23
C GLN A 529 -63.54 46.80 -16.34
N ARG A 530 -64.10 47.41 -15.30
CA ARG A 530 -65.08 46.83 -14.39
C ARG A 530 -66.55 47.12 -14.74
N ALA A 531 -66.80 48.12 -15.62
CA ALA A 531 -68.09 48.43 -16.19
C ALA A 531 -68.34 47.62 -17.46
#